data_b40ade8950e835a4f2afc442155ca5e9
#
_entry.id   b40ade8950e835a4f2afc442155ca5e9
#
_cell.length_a   1.000
_cell.length_b   1.000
_cell.length_c   1.000
_cell.angle_alpha   90.00
_cell.angle_beta   90.00
_cell.angle_gamma   90.00
#
_symmetry.space_group_name_H-M   'P 1'
#
loop_
_entity.id
_entity.type
_entity.pdbx_description
1 polymer ?
#
loop_
_entity_poly.entity_id
_entity_poly.type
_entity_poly.pdbx_seq_one_letter_code
_entity_poly.pdbx_strand_id
1 'polypeptide(L)'
;FEKKVKVMRGEDKVLSFSPEEFPQLVINSPRLWWPVNKGPQNLYELKMTVSIDGVVCDSVKTKFGIREITSDTNTPDKSRVFYVNGKRLFIRGTNWIPEAMLRTSDERTYAELRYSLQSGVNLLRMWGGGIAESDYFFQLCDEMGLLVWQEFWMTGDTRHPHDKGNYLNNVESTVKRIRNHPSLAYYVASNESTEVTGTPELLNKLDGTRGYQMQSECAGVHDGSPYKQVNPMQHYENTASPRGSRVDGFNPEYGAPTLPTVEILREMMDEKDLWPINKEVWDYLDGNGFHLMTTMYTDLVNNYGKSSSIDEFAQKGQLLGAMNSKSIWEVWNYNKLDYGDRFCSGLLFWYHNCSMRQVSSRMWDWSLEPTASLYHTANSLEPLHAQFDYLKNTVSVVNDYYRAFTGYKVIAQVYDINSKKVFEKSAS
;
A
#
# COMPACT_ATOMS: atom_id res chain seq x y z
N PHE A 1 -31.56 -2.19 22.77
CA PHE A 1 -32.78 -2.88 22.25
C PHE A 1 -32.55 -4.39 22.33
N GLU A 2 -33.65 -5.14 22.41
CA GLU A 2 -33.62 -6.60 22.53
C GLU A 2 -34.70 -7.26 21.64
N LYS A 3 -34.44 -8.51 21.26
CA LYS A 3 -35.39 -9.35 20.54
C LYS A 3 -35.48 -10.71 21.22
N LYS A 4 -36.67 -11.06 21.73
CA LYS A 4 -36.91 -12.37 22.33
C LYS A 4 -37.10 -13.41 21.24
N VAL A 5 -36.46 -14.55 21.38
CA VAL A 5 -36.54 -15.64 20.41
C VAL A 5 -36.65 -16.97 21.12
N LYS A 6 -37.44 -17.87 20.57
CA LYS A 6 -37.48 -19.27 20.99
C LYS A 6 -36.66 -20.09 20.01
N VAL A 7 -35.67 -20.83 20.52
CA VAL A 7 -34.82 -21.74 19.74
C VAL A 7 -35.04 -23.15 20.29
N MET A 8 -35.37 -24.07 19.43
CA MET A 8 -35.57 -25.46 19.80
C MET A 8 -34.27 -26.23 19.85
N ARG A 9 -34.25 -27.38 20.52
CA ARG A 9 -33.04 -28.24 20.56
C ARG A 9 -32.62 -28.64 19.15
N GLY A 10 -31.35 -28.35 18.80
CA GLY A 10 -30.80 -28.66 17.47
C GLY A 10 -31.21 -27.69 16.36
N GLU A 11 -31.86 -26.56 16.71
CA GLU A 11 -32.22 -25.52 15.76
C GLU A 11 -31.15 -24.44 15.70
N ASP A 12 -30.72 -24.07 14.50
CA ASP A 12 -29.95 -22.86 14.21
C ASP A 12 -30.91 -21.76 13.76
N LYS A 13 -30.79 -20.56 14.36
CA LYS A 13 -31.66 -19.45 14.05
C LYS A 13 -30.89 -18.17 13.80
N VAL A 14 -31.07 -17.59 12.63
CA VAL A 14 -30.51 -16.29 12.25
C VAL A 14 -31.50 -15.20 12.60
N LEU A 15 -31.03 -14.19 13.34
CA LEU A 15 -31.82 -13.02 13.70
C LEU A 15 -31.28 -11.80 12.97
N SER A 16 -32.21 -11.05 12.35
CA SER A 16 -31.90 -9.76 11.75
C SER A 16 -32.50 -8.64 12.59
N PHE A 17 -31.75 -7.55 12.66
CA PHE A 17 -32.20 -6.30 13.27
C PHE A 17 -32.15 -5.22 12.22
N SER A 18 -33.25 -4.55 11.96
CA SER A 18 -33.32 -3.50 10.94
C SER A 18 -33.72 -2.16 11.55
N PRO A 19 -33.39 -1.03 10.89
CA PRO A 19 -33.81 0.30 11.35
C PRO A 19 -35.31 0.48 11.46
N GLU A 20 -36.10 -0.22 10.65
CA GLU A 20 -37.56 -0.18 10.69
C GLU A 20 -38.10 -0.82 11.97
N GLU A 21 -37.46 -1.89 12.44
CA GLU A 21 -37.80 -2.56 13.69
C GLU A 21 -37.17 -1.87 14.89
N PHE A 22 -35.96 -1.34 14.73
CA PHE A 22 -35.16 -0.70 15.78
C PHE A 22 -34.61 0.65 15.31
N PRO A 23 -35.36 1.76 15.44
CA PRO A 23 -34.93 3.09 15.01
C PRO A 23 -33.60 3.56 15.64
N GLN A 24 -33.18 2.95 16.76
CA GLN A 24 -31.91 3.21 17.43
C GLN A 24 -30.69 2.80 16.56
N LEU A 25 -30.88 2.01 15.52
CA LEU A 25 -29.85 1.68 14.54
C LEU A 25 -29.55 2.84 13.57
N VAL A 26 -30.41 3.87 13.54
CA VAL A 26 -30.18 5.08 12.76
C VAL A 26 -29.34 6.04 13.59
N ILE A 27 -28.11 6.33 13.12
CA ILE A 27 -27.23 7.30 13.75
C ILE A 27 -27.31 8.60 12.97
N ASN A 28 -27.94 9.63 13.54
CA ASN A 28 -28.02 10.95 12.95
C ASN A 28 -26.69 11.70 13.13
N SER A 29 -26.20 12.36 12.06
CA SER A 29 -24.95 13.11 12.05
C SER A 29 -23.75 12.30 12.60
N PRO A 30 -23.44 11.14 12.01
CA PRO A 30 -22.40 10.28 12.54
C PRO A 30 -21.03 10.92 12.49
N ARG A 31 -20.16 10.56 13.43
CA ARG A 31 -18.72 10.85 13.33
C ARG A 31 -18.13 9.93 12.27
N LEU A 32 -17.72 10.50 11.15
CA LEU A 32 -17.21 9.71 10.03
C LEU A 32 -15.79 9.22 10.30
N TRP A 33 -15.50 8.01 9.81
CA TRP A 33 -14.17 7.46 9.72
C TRP A 33 -13.45 8.03 8.46
N TRP A 34 -12.18 8.35 8.60
CA TRP A 34 -11.34 8.88 7.52
C TRP A 34 -10.02 8.12 7.43
N PRO A 35 -9.41 8.00 6.24
CA PRO A 35 -8.03 7.53 6.13
C PRO A 35 -7.05 8.51 6.74
N VAL A 36 -5.84 8.03 7.00
CA VAL A 36 -4.74 8.80 7.58
C VAL A 36 -4.54 10.14 6.86
N ASN A 37 -4.27 11.20 7.63
CA ASN A 37 -4.09 12.58 7.17
C ASN A 37 -5.33 13.25 6.52
N LYS A 38 -6.49 12.59 6.48
CA LYS A 38 -7.73 13.15 5.92
C LYS A 38 -8.77 13.50 6.97
N GLY A 39 -8.65 12.95 8.15
CA GLY A 39 -9.54 13.18 9.29
C GLY A 39 -9.33 12.11 10.37
N PRO A 40 -10.19 12.10 11.41
CA PRO A 40 -10.08 11.16 12.50
C PRO A 40 -10.60 9.76 12.13
N GLN A 41 -10.00 8.71 12.69
CA GLN A 41 -10.41 7.32 12.57
C GLN A 41 -11.49 6.99 13.61
N ASN A 42 -12.68 7.61 13.48
CA ASN A 42 -13.77 7.38 14.42
C ASN A 42 -14.34 5.97 14.30
N LEU A 43 -14.25 5.20 15.36
CA LEU A 43 -14.82 3.87 15.47
C LEU A 43 -15.96 3.87 16.51
N TYR A 44 -17.00 3.11 16.20
CA TYR A 44 -18.10 2.78 17.09
C TYR A 44 -17.93 1.35 17.59
N GLU A 45 -18.48 1.04 18.75
CA GLU A 45 -18.55 -0.32 19.29
C GLU A 45 -19.98 -0.84 19.22
N LEU A 46 -20.17 -2.01 18.64
CA LEU A 46 -21.39 -2.78 18.73
C LEU A 46 -21.15 -3.94 19.70
N LYS A 47 -21.97 -4.02 20.76
CA LYS A 47 -21.98 -5.16 21.66
C LYS A 47 -23.28 -5.93 21.49
N MET A 48 -23.16 -7.22 21.23
CA MET A 48 -24.27 -8.16 21.22
C MET A 48 -24.16 -9.11 22.43
N THR A 49 -25.28 -9.39 23.06
CA THR A 49 -25.34 -10.34 24.18
C THR A 49 -26.50 -11.29 23.98
N VAL A 50 -26.29 -12.54 24.34
CA VAL A 50 -27.33 -13.56 24.42
C VAL A 50 -27.55 -13.91 25.90
N SER A 51 -28.81 -13.89 26.35
CA SER A 51 -29.15 -14.24 27.72
C SER A 51 -30.33 -15.21 27.77
N ILE A 52 -30.32 -16.08 28.77
CA ILE A 52 -31.41 -17.00 29.11
C ILE A 52 -31.83 -16.70 30.54
N ASP A 53 -33.15 -16.45 30.75
CA ASP A 53 -33.71 -16.13 32.06
C ASP A 53 -32.94 -15.00 32.80
N GLY A 54 -32.49 -13.99 32.06
CA GLY A 54 -31.77 -12.84 32.60
C GLY A 54 -30.26 -13.06 32.84
N VAL A 55 -29.75 -14.27 32.60
CA VAL A 55 -28.34 -14.60 32.72
C VAL A 55 -27.67 -14.51 31.36
N VAL A 56 -26.61 -13.71 31.24
CA VAL A 56 -25.80 -13.61 30.02
C VAL A 56 -25.05 -14.92 29.77
N CYS A 57 -25.33 -15.57 28.64
CA CYS A 57 -24.71 -16.82 28.23
C CYS A 57 -23.54 -16.60 27.29
N ASP A 58 -23.62 -15.55 26.44
CA ASP A 58 -22.59 -15.20 25.49
C ASP A 58 -22.62 -13.71 25.15
N SER A 59 -21.48 -13.16 24.75
CA SER A 59 -21.38 -11.78 24.26
C SER A 59 -20.26 -11.61 23.27
N VAL A 60 -20.51 -10.81 22.25
CA VAL A 60 -19.51 -10.41 21.27
C VAL A 60 -19.49 -8.88 21.14
N LYS A 61 -18.30 -8.35 20.96
CA LYS A 61 -18.07 -6.94 20.65
C LYS A 61 -17.38 -6.83 19.30
N THR A 62 -17.81 -5.88 18.49
CA THR A 62 -17.15 -5.54 17.24
C THR A 62 -17.05 -4.02 17.10
N LYS A 63 -15.95 -3.55 16.51
CA LYS A 63 -15.80 -2.14 16.13
C LYS A 63 -16.22 -1.97 14.67
N PHE A 64 -16.77 -0.81 14.34
CA PHE A 64 -17.08 -0.43 12.97
C PHE A 64 -16.92 1.07 12.78
N GLY A 65 -16.62 1.49 11.54
CA GLY A 65 -16.54 2.90 11.17
C GLY A 65 -17.61 3.25 10.15
N ILE A 66 -18.16 4.45 10.23
CA ILE A 66 -19.13 4.97 9.26
C ILE A 66 -18.38 5.81 8.25
N ARG A 67 -18.43 5.42 7.01
CA ARG A 67 -17.82 6.11 5.87
C ARG A 67 -18.47 5.69 4.55
N GLU A 68 -18.29 6.49 3.52
CA GLU A 68 -18.55 6.13 2.14
C GLU A 68 -17.23 6.07 1.37
N ILE A 69 -17.02 5.02 0.56
CA ILE A 69 -15.90 4.94 -0.39
C ILE A 69 -16.50 4.65 -1.77
N THR A 70 -16.25 5.54 -2.71
CA THR A 70 -16.64 5.40 -4.10
C THR A 70 -15.45 5.57 -5.02
N SER A 71 -15.59 5.16 -6.26
CA SER A 71 -14.58 5.41 -7.31
C SER A 71 -15.25 5.52 -8.66
N ASP A 72 -14.62 6.25 -9.56
CA ASP A 72 -15.03 6.35 -10.96
C ASP A 72 -13.82 6.52 -11.90
N THR A 73 -14.09 6.58 -13.19
CA THR A 73 -13.12 6.82 -14.25
C THR A 73 -13.46 8.08 -15.06
N ASN A 74 -14.16 9.05 -14.45
CA ASN A 74 -14.51 10.32 -15.07
C ASN A 74 -13.35 11.32 -14.97
N THR A 75 -12.20 10.91 -15.48
CA THR A 75 -10.95 11.64 -15.49
C THR A 75 -10.51 11.91 -16.93
N PRO A 76 -9.59 12.86 -17.18
CA PRO A 76 -9.16 13.18 -18.54
C PRO A 76 -8.60 11.99 -19.33
N ASP A 77 -7.90 11.10 -18.66
CA ASP A 77 -7.24 9.91 -19.19
C ASP A 77 -7.96 8.59 -18.90
N LYS A 78 -9.18 8.67 -18.33
CA LYS A 78 -9.99 7.52 -17.90
C LYS A 78 -9.38 6.71 -16.76
N SER A 79 -8.40 7.24 -16.06
CA SER A 79 -7.84 6.62 -14.87
C SER A 79 -8.83 6.60 -13.71
N ARG A 80 -8.73 5.57 -12.88
CA ARG A 80 -9.58 5.41 -11.69
C ARG A 80 -9.19 6.43 -10.62
N VAL A 81 -10.18 7.09 -10.07
CA VAL A 81 -10.05 7.97 -8.92
C VAL A 81 -10.93 7.48 -7.78
N PHE A 82 -10.43 7.58 -6.56
CA PHE A 82 -11.16 7.21 -5.34
C PHE A 82 -11.67 8.45 -4.61
N TYR A 83 -12.81 8.27 -3.94
CA TYR A 83 -13.41 9.27 -3.07
C TYR A 83 -13.70 8.64 -1.70
N VAL A 84 -13.44 9.39 -0.64
CA VAL A 84 -13.85 9.02 0.71
C VAL A 84 -14.72 10.13 1.27
N ASN A 85 -15.93 9.78 1.71
CA ASN A 85 -16.93 10.72 2.20
C ASN A 85 -17.15 11.90 1.23
N GLY A 86 -17.24 11.58 -0.07
CA GLY A 86 -17.44 12.54 -1.15
C GLY A 86 -16.22 13.39 -1.53
N LYS A 87 -15.03 13.18 -0.92
CA LYS A 87 -13.82 13.93 -1.25
C LYS A 87 -12.82 13.07 -2.02
N ARG A 88 -12.27 13.62 -3.10
CA ARG A 88 -11.21 12.98 -3.89
C ARG A 88 -10.03 12.60 -3.00
N LEU A 89 -9.54 11.40 -3.18
CA LEU A 89 -8.36 10.88 -2.49
C LEU A 89 -7.27 10.54 -3.51
N PHE A 90 -6.10 11.16 -3.39
CA PHE A 90 -4.90 10.69 -4.08
C PHE A 90 -4.37 9.46 -3.35
N ILE A 91 -4.26 8.33 -4.07
CA ILE A 91 -3.76 7.08 -3.49
C ILE A 91 -2.23 7.11 -3.46
N ARG A 92 -1.68 7.07 -2.26
CA ARG A 92 -0.27 6.85 -1.96
C ARG A 92 -0.17 5.48 -1.33
N GLY A 93 -0.22 4.47 -2.16
CA GLY A 93 -0.36 3.10 -1.70
C GLY A 93 0.90 2.28 -1.90
N THR A 94 0.81 1.06 -1.48
CA THR A 94 1.86 0.07 -1.66
C THR A 94 1.28 -1.33 -1.74
N ASN A 95 2.07 -2.26 -2.27
CA ASN A 95 1.73 -3.66 -2.34
C ASN A 95 2.22 -4.37 -1.08
N TRP A 96 1.35 -5.16 -0.48
CA TRP A 96 1.64 -6.02 0.66
C TRP A 96 1.83 -7.46 0.19
N ILE A 97 3.02 -8.00 0.45
CA ILE A 97 3.35 -9.39 0.17
C ILE A 97 3.43 -10.12 1.50
N PRO A 98 2.65 -11.19 1.72
CA PRO A 98 2.69 -11.92 2.98
C PRO A 98 4.05 -12.60 3.18
N GLU A 99 4.41 -12.85 4.42
CA GLU A 99 5.59 -13.62 4.78
C GLU A 99 5.52 -15.02 4.12
N ALA A 100 6.62 -15.47 3.48
CA ALA A 100 6.63 -16.62 2.58
C ALA A 100 6.18 -17.93 3.24
N MET A 101 6.43 -18.11 4.53
CA MET A 101 6.00 -19.29 5.29
C MET A 101 4.69 -19.07 6.06
N LEU A 102 4.05 -17.91 5.84
CA LEU A 102 2.82 -17.47 6.54
C LEU A 102 2.98 -17.48 8.08
N ARG A 103 4.19 -17.26 8.55
CA ARG A 103 4.53 -17.17 9.99
C ARG A 103 4.56 -15.72 10.40
N THR A 104 3.41 -15.20 10.77
CA THR A 104 3.29 -13.86 11.30
C THR A 104 2.94 -13.90 12.78
N SER A 105 3.35 -12.87 13.53
CA SER A 105 2.88 -12.60 14.88
C SER A 105 2.20 -11.24 14.93
N ASP A 106 1.43 -10.99 15.97
CA ASP A 106 0.79 -9.70 16.19
C ASP A 106 1.82 -8.58 16.31
N GLU A 107 2.97 -8.85 16.95
CA GLU A 107 4.06 -7.88 17.10
C GLU A 107 4.67 -7.52 15.73
N ARG A 108 4.92 -8.52 14.86
CA ARG A 108 5.43 -8.29 13.52
C ARG A 108 4.42 -7.52 12.68
N THR A 109 3.16 -7.93 12.69
CA THR A 109 2.08 -7.24 11.98
C THR A 109 1.99 -5.77 12.42
N TYR A 110 2.03 -5.52 13.73
CA TYR A 110 2.04 -4.15 14.26
C TYR A 110 3.26 -3.34 13.78
N ALA A 111 4.46 -3.92 13.83
CA ALA A 111 5.68 -3.25 13.40
C ALA A 111 5.64 -2.87 11.91
N GLU A 112 5.26 -3.80 11.03
CA GLU A 112 5.17 -3.55 9.58
C GLU A 112 4.08 -2.52 9.23
N LEU A 113 2.93 -2.56 9.89
CA LEU A 113 1.89 -1.54 9.71
C LEU A 113 2.32 -0.17 10.26
N ARG A 114 3.11 -0.13 11.33
CA ARG A 114 3.73 1.11 11.82
C ARG A 114 4.72 1.68 10.81
N TYR A 115 5.54 0.85 10.19
CA TYR A 115 6.43 1.30 9.09
C TYR A 115 5.62 1.81 7.90
N SER A 116 4.56 1.10 7.51
CA SER A 116 3.64 1.56 6.46
C SER A 116 3.05 2.94 6.78
N LEU A 117 2.54 3.13 7.98
CA LEU A 117 2.00 4.41 8.44
C LEU A 117 3.06 5.52 8.44
N GLN A 118 4.27 5.22 8.94
CA GLN A 118 5.38 6.17 9.02
C GLN A 118 5.94 6.55 7.64
N SER A 119 5.87 5.63 6.68
CA SER A 119 6.24 5.94 5.29
C SER A 119 5.29 6.93 4.59
N GLY A 120 4.14 7.21 5.19
CA GLY A 120 3.16 8.16 4.65
C GLY A 120 2.17 7.57 3.64
N VAL A 121 2.15 6.25 3.46
CA VAL A 121 1.16 5.59 2.60
C VAL A 121 -0.23 5.59 3.27
N ASN A 122 -1.27 5.53 2.44
CA ASN A 122 -2.66 5.55 2.87
C ASN A 122 -3.47 4.33 2.41
N LEU A 123 -2.88 3.45 1.60
CA LEU A 123 -3.53 2.24 1.10
C LEU A 123 -2.54 1.08 0.98
N LEU A 124 -2.97 -0.10 1.41
CA LEU A 124 -2.27 -1.37 1.26
C LEU A 124 -3.04 -2.24 0.27
N ARG A 125 -2.38 -2.67 -0.81
CA ARG A 125 -2.93 -3.65 -1.73
C ARG A 125 -2.49 -5.05 -1.31
N MET A 126 -3.45 -5.85 -0.90
CA MET A 126 -3.24 -7.27 -0.62
C MET A 126 -3.13 -8.00 -1.95
N TRP A 127 -1.92 -8.26 -2.38
CA TRP A 127 -1.62 -8.85 -3.69
C TRP A 127 -2.26 -10.23 -3.88
N GLY A 128 -2.76 -10.51 -5.08
CA GLY A 128 -3.50 -11.75 -5.41
C GLY A 128 -2.70 -13.04 -5.28
N GLY A 129 -1.38 -12.98 -5.25
CA GLY A 129 -0.52 -14.13 -4.91
C GLY A 129 -0.39 -14.38 -3.40
N GLY A 130 -1.08 -13.61 -2.57
CA GLY A 130 -1.02 -13.70 -1.12
C GLY A 130 -2.29 -14.27 -0.48
N ILE A 131 -2.62 -13.78 0.70
CA ILE A 131 -3.79 -14.17 1.49
C ILE A 131 -4.53 -12.92 2.00
N ALA A 132 -5.73 -13.11 2.53
CA ALA A 132 -6.37 -12.09 3.37
C ALA A 132 -5.81 -12.23 4.79
N GLU A 133 -5.17 -11.17 5.28
CA GLU A 133 -4.49 -11.12 6.57
C GLU A 133 -5.45 -11.35 7.76
N SER A 134 -4.88 -11.45 8.96
CA SER A 134 -5.61 -11.72 10.21
C SER A 134 -6.61 -10.61 10.56
N ASP A 135 -7.54 -10.91 11.48
CA ASP A 135 -8.47 -9.91 12.03
C ASP A 135 -7.72 -8.77 12.73
N TYR A 136 -6.60 -9.08 13.38
CA TYR A 136 -5.73 -8.08 14.02
C TYR A 136 -5.14 -7.09 13.01
N PHE A 137 -4.72 -7.57 11.84
CA PHE A 137 -4.26 -6.70 10.74
C PHE A 137 -5.33 -5.68 10.33
N PHE A 138 -6.55 -6.15 10.07
CA PHE A 138 -7.66 -5.26 9.68
C PHE A 138 -8.05 -4.30 10.80
N GLN A 139 -8.06 -4.77 12.07
CA GLN A 139 -8.31 -3.91 13.21
C GLN A 139 -7.27 -2.78 13.30
N LEU A 140 -6.00 -3.07 13.12
CA LEU A 140 -4.94 -2.06 13.10
C LEU A 140 -5.09 -1.09 11.91
N CYS A 141 -5.45 -1.58 10.73
CA CYS A 141 -5.75 -0.73 9.59
C CYS A 141 -6.91 0.23 9.87
N ASP A 142 -7.97 -0.25 10.55
CA ASP A 142 -9.09 0.60 10.98
C ASP A 142 -8.65 1.70 11.95
N GLU A 143 -7.80 1.36 12.91
CA GLU A 143 -7.31 2.28 13.95
C GLU A 143 -6.26 3.27 13.42
N MET A 144 -5.44 2.87 12.45
CA MET A 144 -4.40 3.68 11.84
C MET A 144 -4.88 4.50 10.64
N GLY A 145 -6.05 4.16 10.07
CA GLY A 145 -6.56 4.83 8.88
C GLY A 145 -5.89 4.38 7.57
N LEU A 146 -5.38 3.15 7.54
CA LEU A 146 -4.81 2.55 6.33
C LEU A 146 -5.92 1.86 5.54
N LEU A 147 -6.16 2.30 4.32
CA LEU A 147 -7.11 1.64 3.42
C LEU A 147 -6.57 0.28 2.95
N VAL A 148 -7.45 -0.65 2.69
CA VAL A 148 -7.11 -1.98 2.18
C VAL A 148 -7.84 -2.23 0.85
N TRP A 149 -7.07 -2.56 -0.17
CA TRP A 149 -7.51 -3.12 -1.43
C TRP A 149 -7.26 -4.63 -1.36
N GLN A 150 -8.31 -5.43 -1.29
CA GLN A 150 -8.19 -6.89 -1.14
C GLN A 150 -8.33 -7.59 -2.49
N GLU A 151 -7.29 -8.30 -2.90
CA GLU A 151 -7.37 -9.24 -4.01
C GLU A 151 -7.65 -10.65 -3.51
N PHE A 152 -8.27 -11.46 -4.38
CA PHE A 152 -8.47 -12.88 -4.14
C PHE A 152 -7.42 -13.69 -4.88
N TRP A 153 -7.17 -14.89 -4.46
CA TRP A 153 -5.97 -15.72 -4.64
C TRP A 153 -5.74 -16.22 -6.06
N MET A 154 -5.59 -15.30 -7.00
CA MET A 154 -5.29 -15.55 -8.40
C MET A 154 -4.18 -14.62 -8.88
N THR A 155 -3.22 -15.14 -9.64
CA THR A 155 -2.19 -14.35 -10.34
C THR A 155 -2.12 -14.75 -11.81
N GLY A 156 -1.49 -13.93 -12.68
CA GLY A 156 -1.39 -14.18 -14.12
C GLY A 156 -0.69 -15.50 -14.48
N ASP A 157 0.17 -15.98 -13.60
CA ASP A 157 0.92 -17.23 -13.74
C ASP A 157 0.25 -18.44 -13.07
N THR A 158 -0.87 -18.24 -12.36
CA THR A 158 -1.64 -19.31 -11.73
C THR A 158 -2.81 -19.76 -12.60
N ARG A 159 -3.10 -21.06 -12.54
CA ARG A 159 -4.29 -21.63 -13.20
C ARG A 159 -5.54 -21.36 -12.35
N HIS A 160 -6.69 -21.30 -13.01
CA HIS A 160 -7.97 -21.27 -12.32
C HIS A 160 -8.08 -22.47 -11.34
N PRO A 161 -8.74 -22.28 -10.18
CA PRO A 161 -8.87 -23.34 -9.18
C PRO A 161 -9.61 -24.55 -9.78
N HIS A 162 -9.12 -25.74 -9.49
CA HIS A 162 -9.76 -27.00 -9.92
C HIS A 162 -11.16 -27.15 -9.33
N ASP A 163 -11.32 -26.74 -8.07
CA ASP A 163 -12.60 -26.74 -7.37
C ASP A 163 -13.10 -25.30 -7.20
N LYS A 164 -13.92 -24.87 -8.16
CA LYS A 164 -14.58 -23.58 -8.15
C LYS A 164 -15.49 -23.38 -6.93
N GLY A 165 -16.19 -24.44 -6.50
CA GLY A 165 -17.11 -24.37 -5.35
C GLY A 165 -16.32 -24.08 -4.07
N ASN A 166 -15.24 -24.79 -3.84
CA ASN A 166 -14.36 -24.57 -2.69
C ASN A 166 -13.73 -23.17 -2.72
N TYR A 167 -13.29 -22.70 -3.89
CA TYR A 167 -12.77 -21.34 -4.05
C TYR A 167 -13.82 -20.30 -3.63
N LEU A 168 -15.04 -20.38 -4.15
CA LEU A 168 -16.11 -19.43 -3.82
C LEU A 168 -16.53 -19.50 -2.34
N ASN A 169 -16.49 -20.68 -1.72
CA ASN A 169 -16.72 -20.84 -0.28
C ASN A 169 -15.64 -20.12 0.55
N ASN A 170 -14.38 -20.19 0.11
CA ASN A 170 -13.30 -19.45 0.75
C ASN A 170 -13.45 -17.94 0.57
N VAL A 171 -13.83 -17.47 -0.62
CA VAL A 171 -14.17 -16.05 -0.85
C VAL A 171 -15.31 -15.61 0.07
N GLU A 172 -16.40 -16.41 0.16
CA GLU A 172 -17.53 -16.11 1.03
C GLU A 172 -17.13 -16.01 2.49
N SER A 173 -16.36 -16.97 2.99
CA SER A 173 -15.86 -16.98 4.38
C SER A 173 -15.01 -15.74 4.66
N THR A 174 -14.08 -15.41 3.75
CA THR A 174 -13.22 -14.24 3.88
C THR A 174 -14.01 -12.95 3.87
N VAL A 175 -14.92 -12.76 2.93
CA VAL A 175 -15.73 -11.54 2.85
C VAL A 175 -16.59 -11.35 4.10
N LYS A 176 -17.22 -12.41 4.61
CA LYS A 176 -17.98 -12.35 5.86
C LYS A 176 -17.15 -11.89 7.04
N ARG A 177 -15.88 -12.29 7.09
CA ARG A 177 -14.93 -11.91 8.12
C ARG A 177 -14.51 -10.44 8.02
N ILE A 178 -14.19 -9.95 6.80
CA ILE A 178 -13.53 -8.65 6.64
C ILE A 178 -14.47 -7.50 6.26
N ARG A 179 -15.67 -7.75 5.77
CA ARG A 179 -16.59 -6.72 5.22
C ARG A 179 -17.02 -5.61 6.18
N ASN A 180 -16.89 -5.82 7.50
CA ASN A 180 -17.30 -4.82 8.48
C ASN A 180 -16.17 -3.81 8.81
N HIS A 181 -14.96 -4.02 8.32
CA HIS A 181 -13.82 -3.12 8.53
C HIS A 181 -13.96 -1.85 7.69
N PRO A 182 -13.94 -0.64 8.28
CA PRO A 182 -13.99 0.60 7.53
C PRO A 182 -12.76 0.82 6.65
N SER A 183 -11.61 0.25 7.00
CA SER A 183 -10.38 0.27 6.22
C SER A 183 -10.51 -0.45 4.88
N LEU A 184 -11.33 -1.50 4.79
CA LEU A 184 -11.53 -2.24 3.56
C LEU A 184 -12.24 -1.35 2.52
N ALA A 185 -11.50 -1.00 1.45
CA ALA A 185 -11.94 -0.01 0.47
C ALA A 185 -12.48 -0.63 -0.82
N TYR A 186 -11.86 -1.70 -1.31
CA TYR A 186 -12.09 -2.20 -2.65
C TYR A 186 -11.82 -3.71 -2.76
N TYR A 187 -12.57 -4.39 -3.62
CA TYR A 187 -12.33 -5.79 -3.95
C TYR A 187 -11.80 -5.95 -5.37
N VAL A 188 -10.89 -6.88 -5.55
CA VAL A 188 -10.37 -7.25 -6.86
C VAL A 188 -10.28 -8.76 -6.96
N ALA A 189 -10.75 -9.34 -8.06
CA ALA A 189 -10.80 -10.79 -8.15
C ALA A 189 -9.44 -11.44 -8.36
N SER A 190 -8.47 -10.74 -8.95
CA SER A 190 -7.18 -11.35 -9.29
C SER A 190 -6.08 -10.32 -9.53
N ASN A 191 -4.84 -10.73 -9.40
CA ASN A 191 -3.70 -10.04 -9.96
C ASN A 191 -3.47 -10.51 -11.41
N GLU A 192 -3.52 -9.59 -12.39
CA GLU A 192 -3.16 -9.84 -13.80
C GLU A 192 -3.77 -11.12 -14.41
N SER A 193 -4.97 -11.51 -13.96
CA SER A 193 -5.65 -12.73 -14.40
C SER A 193 -7.14 -12.49 -14.59
N THR A 194 -7.87 -13.52 -14.94
CA THR A 194 -9.33 -13.46 -15.03
C THR A 194 -9.98 -13.84 -13.71
N GLU A 195 -11.18 -13.37 -13.48
CA GLU A 195 -11.96 -13.76 -12.30
C GLU A 195 -12.51 -15.18 -12.40
N VAL A 196 -12.73 -15.81 -11.26
CA VAL A 196 -13.51 -17.04 -11.19
C VAL A 196 -15.00 -16.68 -11.32
N THR A 197 -15.68 -17.26 -12.33
CA THR A 197 -17.12 -17.00 -12.59
C THR A 197 -17.96 -17.18 -11.33
N GLY A 198 -18.78 -16.19 -11.00
CA GLY A 198 -19.61 -16.15 -9.79
C GLY A 198 -19.03 -15.30 -8.66
N THR A 199 -17.79 -14.84 -8.78
CA THR A 199 -17.16 -13.96 -7.78
C THR A 199 -17.87 -12.60 -7.67
N PRO A 200 -18.18 -11.86 -8.76
CA PRO A 200 -18.88 -10.57 -8.66
C PRO A 200 -20.25 -10.68 -7.99
N GLU A 201 -21.04 -11.67 -8.39
CA GLU A 201 -22.38 -11.90 -7.83
C GLU A 201 -22.31 -12.23 -6.34
N LEU A 202 -21.34 -13.05 -5.95
CA LEU A 202 -21.11 -13.41 -4.56
C LEU A 202 -20.73 -12.18 -3.73
N LEU A 203 -19.80 -11.37 -4.20
CA LEU A 203 -19.38 -10.13 -3.53
C LEU A 203 -20.53 -9.15 -3.37
N ASN A 204 -21.31 -8.95 -4.43
CA ASN A 204 -22.47 -8.07 -4.38
C ASN A 204 -23.53 -8.58 -3.39
N LYS A 205 -23.76 -9.89 -3.33
CA LYS A 205 -24.68 -10.51 -2.37
C LYS A 205 -24.23 -10.36 -0.91
N LEU A 206 -22.91 -10.48 -0.67
CA LEU A 206 -22.37 -10.51 0.69
C LEU A 206 -22.11 -9.13 1.28
N ASP A 207 -21.74 -8.17 0.45
CA ASP A 207 -21.38 -6.81 0.84
C ASP A 207 -22.23 -5.77 0.08
N GLY A 208 -22.05 -5.66 -1.24
CA GLY A 208 -22.80 -4.73 -2.10
C GLY A 208 -22.49 -3.25 -1.89
N THR A 209 -21.59 -2.91 -0.97
CA THR A 209 -21.25 -1.51 -0.61
C THR A 209 -19.87 -1.06 -1.12
N ARG A 210 -19.04 -2.00 -1.52
CA ARG A 210 -17.67 -1.72 -2.02
C ARG A 210 -17.57 -1.91 -3.52
N GLY A 211 -16.70 -1.10 -4.13
CA GLY A 211 -16.37 -1.26 -5.53
C GLY A 211 -15.62 -2.57 -5.78
N TYR A 212 -15.69 -3.00 -7.03
CA TYR A 212 -15.10 -4.25 -7.51
C TYR A 212 -14.51 -4.07 -8.91
N GLN A 213 -13.42 -4.78 -9.18
CA GLN A 213 -12.90 -4.98 -10.53
C GLN A 213 -12.37 -6.40 -10.73
N MET A 214 -12.37 -6.85 -12.00
CA MET A 214 -12.04 -8.21 -12.38
C MET A 214 -10.58 -8.58 -12.09
N GLN A 215 -9.66 -7.64 -12.32
CA GLN A 215 -8.23 -7.85 -12.10
C GLN A 215 -7.53 -6.53 -11.80
N SER A 216 -6.27 -6.60 -11.34
CA SER A 216 -5.49 -5.44 -10.90
C SER A 216 -5.31 -4.36 -11.96
N GLU A 217 -5.15 -4.73 -13.22
CA GLU A 217 -4.78 -3.87 -14.34
C GLU A 217 -5.94 -3.63 -15.32
N CYS A 218 -7.09 -3.24 -14.80
CA CYS A 218 -8.26 -2.94 -15.63
C CYS A 218 -9.06 -1.77 -15.04
N ALA A 219 -10.14 -1.40 -15.72
CA ALA A 219 -11.12 -0.43 -15.25
C ALA A 219 -10.50 0.91 -14.78
N GLY A 220 -9.56 1.43 -15.56
CA GLY A 220 -8.87 2.70 -15.28
C GLY A 220 -7.62 2.58 -14.42
N VAL A 221 -7.14 1.37 -14.22
CA VAL A 221 -5.83 1.08 -13.61
C VAL A 221 -4.89 0.61 -14.72
N HIS A 222 -3.70 1.20 -14.80
CA HIS A 222 -2.71 0.89 -15.83
C HIS A 222 -2.01 -0.46 -15.61
N ASP A 223 -1.25 -0.89 -16.61
CA ASP A 223 -0.29 -1.99 -16.46
C ASP A 223 0.80 -1.59 -15.47
N GLY A 224 1.19 -2.53 -14.60
CA GLY A 224 2.28 -2.34 -13.65
C GLY A 224 3.63 -2.18 -14.34
N SER A 225 4.56 -1.51 -13.75
CA SER A 225 5.98 -1.35 -14.08
C SER A 225 6.43 0.11 -13.88
N PRO A 226 7.75 0.39 -13.78
CA PRO A 226 8.87 -0.54 -13.72
C PRO A 226 9.05 -1.15 -12.32
N TYR A 227 9.77 -2.27 -12.26
CA TYR A 227 10.07 -2.99 -11.01
C TYR A 227 11.57 -2.97 -10.66
N LYS A 228 12.34 -2.12 -11.28
CA LYS A 228 13.80 -2.12 -11.25
C LYS A 228 14.38 -0.78 -10.84
N GLN A 229 15.60 -0.80 -10.32
CA GLN A 229 16.41 0.41 -10.17
C GLN A 229 16.73 1.01 -11.54
N VAL A 230 16.61 2.31 -11.62
CA VAL A 230 17.00 3.11 -12.79
C VAL A 230 17.79 4.34 -12.32
N ASN A 231 18.40 5.09 -13.24
CA ASN A 231 18.87 6.42 -12.90
C ASN A 231 17.65 7.25 -12.42
N PRO A 232 17.67 7.82 -11.21
CA PRO A 232 16.54 8.54 -10.63
C PRO A 232 15.95 9.64 -11.52
N MET A 233 16.76 10.24 -12.39
CA MET A 233 16.29 11.24 -13.37
C MET A 233 15.27 10.71 -14.37
N GLN A 234 15.34 9.40 -14.67
CA GLN A 234 14.40 8.78 -15.62
C GLN A 234 12.96 8.79 -15.13
N HIS A 235 12.71 8.91 -13.82
CA HIS A 235 11.36 9.10 -13.30
C HIS A 235 10.80 10.48 -13.67
N TYR A 236 11.61 11.54 -13.53
CA TYR A 236 11.21 12.90 -13.94
C TYR A 236 11.02 13.01 -15.45
N GLU A 237 11.89 12.38 -16.23
CA GLU A 237 11.82 12.31 -17.69
C GLU A 237 10.69 11.41 -18.21
N ASN A 238 10.12 10.57 -17.35
CA ASN A 238 9.15 9.54 -17.71
C ASN A 238 9.70 8.49 -18.70
N THR A 239 10.96 8.12 -18.53
CA THR A 239 11.70 7.18 -19.39
C THR A 239 12.13 5.91 -18.65
N ALA A 240 11.66 5.73 -17.41
CA ALA A 240 12.07 4.63 -16.54
C ALA A 240 11.70 3.24 -17.08
N SER A 241 10.70 3.14 -17.97
CA SER A 241 10.29 1.88 -18.56
C SER A 241 10.06 1.99 -20.06
N PRO A 242 10.61 1.05 -20.86
CA PRO A 242 10.32 0.97 -22.30
C PRO A 242 8.91 0.47 -22.62
N ARG A 243 8.18 -0.10 -21.63
CA ARG A 243 6.81 -0.60 -21.79
C ARG A 243 5.74 0.51 -21.68
N GLY A 244 6.16 1.78 -21.66
CA GLY A 244 5.22 2.88 -21.54
C GLY A 244 4.63 3.08 -20.17
N SER A 245 5.26 2.51 -19.14
CA SER A 245 4.92 2.85 -17.76
C SER A 245 5.18 4.31 -17.54
N ARG A 246 4.12 4.99 -17.23
CA ARG A 246 4.06 6.43 -17.24
C ARG A 246 3.77 6.93 -15.86
N VAL A 247 4.31 8.07 -15.55
CA VAL A 247 3.91 8.85 -14.38
C VAL A 247 2.61 9.58 -14.76
N ASP A 248 1.54 8.82 -14.85
CA ASP A 248 0.18 9.30 -15.12
C ASP A 248 -0.86 8.26 -14.64
N GLY A 249 -2.09 8.70 -14.44
CA GLY A 249 -3.22 7.86 -14.11
C GLY A 249 -3.14 7.17 -12.76
N PHE A 250 -3.51 5.90 -12.73
CA PHE A 250 -3.41 5.01 -11.57
C PHE A 250 -2.52 3.82 -11.92
N ASN A 251 -1.38 3.69 -11.25
CA ASN A 251 -0.45 2.58 -11.46
C ASN A 251 -0.49 1.61 -10.25
N PRO A 252 -0.82 0.32 -10.45
CA PRO A 252 -0.96 -0.65 -9.37
C PRO A 252 0.37 -1.21 -8.88
N GLU A 253 1.45 -1.05 -9.67
CA GLU A 253 2.75 -1.66 -9.37
C GLU A 253 3.91 -0.87 -9.99
N TYR A 254 4.43 0.08 -9.28
CA TYR A 254 5.56 0.90 -9.72
C TYR A 254 6.57 1.04 -8.60
N GLY A 255 7.77 0.49 -8.74
CA GLY A 255 8.75 0.54 -7.66
C GLY A 255 10.12 0.03 -8.04
N ALA A 256 10.99 -0.02 -7.06
CA ALA A 256 12.35 -0.48 -7.22
C ALA A 256 12.82 -1.20 -5.95
N PRO A 257 13.61 -2.28 -6.08
CA PRO A 257 14.25 -2.91 -4.93
C PRO A 257 15.34 -2.00 -4.36
N THR A 258 15.70 -2.26 -3.11
CA THR A 258 16.79 -1.58 -2.40
C THR A 258 17.73 -2.61 -1.84
N LEU A 259 19.05 -2.35 -1.84
CA LEU A 259 19.98 -3.23 -1.15
C LEU A 259 19.75 -3.16 0.36
N PRO A 260 19.80 -4.28 1.11
CA PRO A 260 19.81 -4.24 2.57
C PRO A 260 21.01 -3.47 3.12
N THR A 261 20.99 -3.17 4.40
CA THR A 261 22.19 -2.66 5.09
C THR A 261 23.29 -3.70 5.08
N VAL A 262 24.53 -3.28 5.26
CA VAL A 262 25.69 -4.20 5.25
C VAL A 262 25.62 -5.24 6.38
N GLU A 263 25.06 -4.84 7.51
CA GLU A 263 24.83 -5.72 8.67
C GLU A 263 23.91 -6.89 8.29
N ILE A 264 22.81 -6.60 7.61
CA ILE A 264 21.88 -7.63 7.14
C ILE A 264 22.49 -8.51 6.05
N LEU A 265 23.29 -7.93 5.14
CA LEU A 265 24.01 -8.73 4.15
C LEU A 265 24.98 -9.72 4.82
N ARG A 266 25.67 -9.32 5.89
CA ARG A 266 26.56 -10.19 6.68
C ARG A 266 25.82 -11.26 7.47
N GLU A 267 24.54 -11.06 7.78
CA GLU A 267 23.71 -12.10 8.39
C GLU A 267 23.20 -13.14 7.39
N MET A 268 23.14 -12.77 6.10
CA MET A 268 22.56 -13.62 5.06
C MET A 268 23.58 -14.55 4.39
N MET A 269 24.86 -14.19 4.36
CA MET A 269 25.88 -14.93 3.62
C MET A 269 27.27 -14.82 4.25
N ASP A 270 28.16 -15.77 3.93
CA ASP A 270 29.54 -15.74 4.39
C ASP A 270 30.33 -14.58 3.78
N GLU A 271 31.34 -14.06 4.51
CA GLU A 271 32.19 -12.95 4.07
C GLU A 271 32.85 -13.21 2.70
N LYS A 272 33.20 -14.45 2.37
CA LYS A 272 33.79 -14.84 1.08
C LYS A 272 32.84 -14.65 -0.11
N ASP A 273 31.52 -14.63 0.16
CA ASP A 273 30.47 -14.50 -0.84
C ASP A 273 29.95 -13.07 -0.96
N LEU A 274 30.26 -12.24 0.06
CA LEU A 274 29.88 -10.83 0.08
C LEU A 274 30.73 -10.00 -0.88
N TRP A 275 32.07 -10.16 -0.80
CA TRP A 275 32.98 -9.31 -1.57
C TRP A 275 34.31 -10.00 -1.92
N PRO A 276 34.76 -10.02 -3.20
CA PRO A 276 33.94 -9.58 -4.37
C PRO A 276 32.63 -10.36 -4.48
N ILE A 277 31.59 -9.73 -5.03
CA ILE A 277 30.25 -10.31 -5.13
C ILE A 277 30.31 -11.72 -5.76
N ASN A 278 29.93 -12.74 -5.00
CA ASN A 278 29.69 -14.08 -5.55
C ASN A 278 28.34 -14.11 -6.23
N LYS A 279 28.35 -14.00 -7.58
CA LYS A 279 27.13 -13.91 -8.37
C LYS A 279 26.14 -15.05 -8.14
N GLU A 280 26.63 -16.28 -7.95
CA GLU A 280 25.77 -17.47 -7.75
C GLU A 280 24.97 -17.35 -6.44
N VAL A 281 25.64 -16.97 -5.35
CA VAL A 281 24.99 -16.79 -4.04
C VAL A 281 24.03 -15.59 -4.06
N TRP A 282 24.45 -14.50 -4.66
CA TRP A 282 23.62 -13.29 -4.75
C TRP A 282 22.38 -13.50 -5.63
N ASP A 283 22.51 -14.18 -6.77
CA ASP A 283 21.36 -14.51 -7.63
C ASP A 283 20.37 -15.46 -6.93
N TYR A 284 20.89 -16.40 -6.14
CA TYR A 284 20.03 -17.28 -5.31
C TYR A 284 19.26 -16.46 -4.25
N LEU A 285 19.91 -15.52 -3.60
CA LEU A 285 19.31 -14.66 -2.58
C LEU A 285 18.52 -13.48 -3.15
N ASP A 286 18.53 -13.23 -4.45
CA ASP A 286 17.68 -12.22 -5.09
C ASP A 286 16.19 -12.58 -5.03
N GLY A 287 15.88 -13.86 -4.99
CA GLY A 287 14.60 -14.41 -4.50
C GLY A 287 13.38 -14.19 -5.38
N ASN A 288 13.45 -13.42 -6.45
CA ASN A 288 12.27 -13.03 -7.23
C ASN A 288 12.32 -13.39 -8.72
N GLY A 289 13.36 -14.08 -9.16
CA GLY A 289 13.52 -14.48 -10.57
C GLY A 289 13.87 -13.36 -11.55
N PHE A 290 13.90 -12.12 -11.11
CA PHE A 290 14.28 -10.98 -11.97
C PHE A 290 15.79 -10.73 -12.03
N HIS A 291 16.56 -11.29 -11.10
CA HIS A 291 18.04 -11.22 -11.03
C HIS A 291 18.58 -9.77 -11.20
N LEU A 292 17.86 -8.80 -10.65
CA LEU A 292 18.13 -7.39 -10.90
C LEU A 292 19.32 -6.85 -10.11
N MET A 293 19.62 -7.48 -8.96
CA MET A 293 20.61 -6.92 -8.02
C MET A 293 22.04 -7.14 -8.49
N THR A 294 22.34 -8.27 -9.16
CA THR A 294 23.72 -8.57 -9.59
C THR A 294 24.10 -8.00 -10.95
N THR A 295 23.15 -7.76 -11.83
CA THR A 295 23.40 -7.23 -13.18
C THR A 295 23.14 -5.75 -13.30
N MET A 296 21.92 -5.30 -13.06
CA MET A 296 21.55 -3.89 -13.21
C MET A 296 22.03 -3.02 -12.07
N TYR A 297 21.89 -3.52 -10.85
CA TYR A 297 22.16 -2.75 -9.67
C TYR A 297 23.65 -2.43 -9.52
N THR A 298 24.50 -3.39 -9.82
CA THR A 298 25.97 -3.20 -9.80
C THR A 298 26.39 -2.09 -10.76
N ASP A 299 25.84 -2.06 -11.97
CA ASP A 299 26.15 -1.03 -12.95
C ASP A 299 25.70 0.37 -12.50
N LEU A 300 24.49 0.46 -11.92
CA LEU A 300 23.98 1.73 -11.40
C LEU A 300 24.74 2.23 -10.18
N VAL A 301 25.12 1.33 -9.26
CA VAL A 301 25.94 1.68 -8.10
C VAL A 301 27.32 2.19 -8.53
N ASN A 302 27.90 1.64 -9.59
CA ASN A 302 29.16 2.08 -10.14
C ASN A 302 29.12 3.52 -10.71
N ASN A 303 27.92 4.09 -11.00
CA ASN A 303 27.78 5.50 -11.34
C ASN A 303 28.16 6.44 -10.18
N TYR A 304 28.15 5.94 -8.94
CA TYR A 304 28.67 6.64 -7.75
C TYR A 304 30.16 6.34 -7.50
N GLY A 305 30.86 5.78 -8.49
CA GLY A 305 32.24 5.32 -8.44
C GLY A 305 32.35 3.84 -8.03
N LYS A 306 33.43 3.17 -8.48
CA LYS A 306 33.71 1.78 -8.12
C LYS A 306 33.86 1.63 -6.61
N SER A 307 33.31 0.56 -6.07
CA SER A 307 33.44 0.21 -4.65
C SER A 307 34.63 -0.70 -4.44
N SER A 308 35.29 -0.52 -3.31
CA SER A 308 36.45 -1.32 -2.89
C SER A 308 36.11 -2.36 -1.81
N SER A 309 34.93 -2.25 -1.22
CA SER A 309 34.44 -3.14 -0.16
C SER A 309 32.92 -3.28 -0.22
N ILE A 310 32.40 -4.28 0.49
CA ILE A 310 30.96 -4.46 0.66
C ILE A 310 30.31 -3.28 1.39
N ASP A 311 31.00 -2.69 2.37
CA ASP A 311 30.49 -1.53 3.12
C ASP A 311 30.25 -0.34 2.19
N GLU A 312 31.24 -0.02 1.34
CA GLU A 312 31.11 1.06 0.36
C GLU A 312 30.01 0.75 -0.68
N PHE A 313 29.95 -0.49 -1.15
CA PHE A 313 28.92 -0.93 -2.10
C PHE A 313 27.52 -0.82 -1.49
N ALA A 314 27.33 -1.29 -0.26
CA ALA A 314 26.06 -1.22 0.45
C ALA A 314 25.60 0.23 0.67
N GLN A 315 26.51 1.13 1.08
CA GLN A 315 26.19 2.56 1.25
C GLN A 315 25.73 3.21 -0.06
N LYS A 316 26.41 2.94 -1.17
CA LYS A 316 26.03 3.44 -2.50
C LYS A 316 24.69 2.83 -2.94
N GLY A 317 24.47 1.55 -2.64
CA GLY A 317 23.21 0.87 -2.91
C GLY A 317 22.05 1.46 -2.12
N GLN A 318 22.23 1.75 -0.86
CA GLN A 318 21.26 2.45 -0.02
C GLN A 318 20.93 3.86 -0.60
N LEU A 319 21.96 4.61 -1.01
CA LEU A 319 21.77 5.92 -1.64
C LEU A 319 20.95 5.82 -2.94
N LEU A 320 21.25 4.86 -3.80
CA LEU A 320 20.51 4.64 -5.04
C LEU A 320 19.04 4.30 -4.77
N GLY A 321 18.77 3.39 -3.81
CA GLY A 321 17.42 3.03 -3.38
C GLY A 321 16.64 4.23 -2.84
N ALA A 322 17.28 5.02 -1.99
CA ALA A 322 16.72 6.27 -1.45
C ALA A 322 16.32 7.26 -2.55
N MET A 323 17.22 7.48 -3.51
CA MET A 323 16.98 8.44 -4.60
C MET A 323 15.91 7.96 -5.58
N ASN A 324 15.81 6.64 -5.84
CA ASN A 324 14.70 6.10 -6.64
C ASN A 324 13.36 6.27 -5.91
N SER A 325 13.28 5.89 -4.65
CA SER A 325 12.04 6.05 -3.86
C SER A 325 11.60 7.51 -3.80
N LYS A 326 12.54 8.42 -3.53
CA LYS A 326 12.29 9.87 -3.52
C LYS A 326 11.75 10.36 -4.86
N SER A 327 12.45 10.08 -5.95
CA SER A 327 12.08 10.57 -7.28
C SER A 327 10.73 10.02 -7.75
N ILE A 328 10.44 8.73 -7.48
CA ILE A 328 9.13 8.14 -7.76
C ILE A 328 8.04 8.96 -7.07
N TRP A 329 8.10 9.09 -5.75
CA TRP A 329 7.04 9.75 -4.99
C TRP A 329 6.89 11.24 -5.29
N GLU A 330 8.00 11.97 -5.46
CA GLU A 330 7.94 13.41 -5.75
C GLU A 330 7.37 13.69 -7.14
N VAL A 331 7.68 12.87 -8.14
CA VAL A 331 7.11 13.02 -9.49
C VAL A 331 5.60 12.73 -9.48
N TRP A 332 5.15 11.69 -8.76
CA TRP A 332 3.74 11.40 -8.61
C TRP A 332 3.01 12.48 -7.80
N ASN A 333 3.60 12.99 -6.74
CA ASN A 333 3.05 14.10 -5.95
C ASN A 333 2.89 15.38 -6.78
N TYR A 334 3.88 15.71 -7.63
CA TYR A 334 3.81 16.88 -8.52
C TYR A 334 2.62 16.81 -9.47
N ASN A 335 2.34 15.63 -10.01
CA ASN A 335 1.27 15.39 -10.97
C ASN A 335 -0.07 14.97 -10.31
N LYS A 336 -0.17 15.09 -8.99
CA LYS A 336 -1.33 14.65 -8.24
C LYS A 336 -2.63 15.30 -8.70
N LEU A 337 -3.61 14.50 -9.11
CA LEU A 337 -4.93 14.91 -9.55
C LEU A 337 -4.87 15.98 -10.67
N ASP A 338 -5.36 17.18 -10.41
CA ASP A 338 -5.44 18.27 -11.40
C ASP A 338 -4.19 19.19 -11.37
N TYR A 339 -3.11 18.79 -10.69
CA TYR A 339 -1.85 19.52 -10.61
C TYR A 339 -0.81 18.95 -11.58
N GLY A 340 0.20 19.74 -11.90
CA GLY A 340 1.29 19.34 -12.78
C GLY A 340 0.92 19.19 -14.25
N ASP A 341 1.78 18.47 -14.99
CA ASP A 341 1.69 18.35 -16.44
C ASP A 341 0.87 17.14 -16.91
N ARG A 342 0.56 16.25 -15.98
CA ARG A 342 -0.13 14.98 -16.21
C ARG A 342 -1.16 14.77 -15.10
N PHE A 343 -2.13 13.92 -15.34
CA PHE A 343 -3.08 13.53 -14.32
C PHE A 343 -2.60 12.25 -13.62
N CYS A 344 -2.36 12.31 -12.31
CA CYS A 344 -2.06 11.15 -11.49
C CYS A 344 -3.12 11.01 -10.41
N SER A 345 -3.80 9.87 -10.34
CA SER A 345 -4.81 9.58 -9.32
C SER A 345 -4.31 8.66 -8.20
N GLY A 346 -3.28 7.87 -8.46
CA GLY A 346 -2.70 7.00 -7.45
C GLY A 346 -1.56 6.12 -7.94
N LEU A 347 -0.74 5.75 -6.98
CA LEU A 347 0.38 4.84 -7.13
C LEU A 347 0.34 3.80 -6.02
N LEU A 348 0.52 2.52 -6.35
CA LEU A 348 0.83 1.44 -5.42
C LEU A 348 2.28 1.01 -5.64
N PHE A 349 3.15 1.38 -4.70
CA PHE A 349 4.57 1.06 -4.81
C PHE A 349 4.80 -0.46 -4.77
N TRP A 350 5.55 -1.01 -5.72
CA TRP A 350 5.86 -2.44 -5.81
C TRP A 350 7.25 -2.71 -5.24
N TYR A 351 7.33 -3.22 -4.09
CA TYR A 351 6.48 -3.33 -2.91
C TYR A 351 7.28 -2.88 -1.69
N HIS A 352 6.74 -2.79 -0.49
CA HIS A 352 7.46 -2.16 0.61
C HIS A 352 7.96 -3.11 1.70
N ASN A 353 7.33 -4.25 1.92
CA ASN A 353 7.75 -5.26 2.90
C ASN A 353 8.43 -6.45 2.22
N CYS A 354 9.29 -7.18 2.92
CA CYS A 354 9.95 -8.37 2.41
C CYS A 354 9.29 -9.65 2.93
N SER A 355 8.94 -10.55 2.02
CA SER A 355 8.35 -11.85 2.35
C SER A 355 9.36 -12.85 2.92
N MET A 356 10.64 -12.68 2.60
CA MET A 356 11.74 -13.53 3.06
C MET A 356 13.07 -12.73 3.05
N ARG A 357 14.12 -13.30 3.61
CA ARG A 357 15.48 -12.72 3.49
C ARG A 357 15.92 -12.76 2.03
N GLN A 358 16.30 -11.61 1.49
CA GLN A 358 16.73 -11.46 0.10
C GLN A 358 17.61 -10.22 -0.07
N VAL A 359 18.53 -10.26 -1.04
CA VAL A 359 19.39 -9.12 -1.36
C VAL A 359 18.64 -8.00 -2.09
N SER A 360 17.52 -8.30 -2.71
CA SER A 360 16.59 -7.33 -3.29
C SER A 360 15.56 -6.86 -2.25
N SER A 361 16.03 -6.20 -1.20
CA SER A 361 15.19 -5.65 -0.13
C SER A 361 14.22 -4.59 -0.63
N ARG A 362 13.44 -4.05 0.28
CA ARG A 362 12.39 -3.05 0.01
C ARG A 362 12.57 -1.85 0.95
N MET A 363 11.49 -1.30 1.49
CA MET A 363 11.58 -0.21 2.48
C MET A 363 12.13 -0.68 3.83
N TRP A 364 11.93 -1.96 4.15
CA TRP A 364 12.60 -2.69 5.23
C TRP A 364 12.85 -4.13 4.78
N ASP A 365 13.83 -4.75 5.37
CA ASP A 365 14.13 -6.16 5.11
C ASP A 365 13.22 -7.12 5.89
N TRP A 366 13.42 -8.42 5.70
CA TRP A 366 12.66 -9.44 6.43
C TRP A 366 12.89 -9.40 7.95
N SER A 367 14.05 -8.94 8.41
CA SER A 367 14.39 -8.78 9.84
C SER A 367 13.81 -7.48 10.45
N LEU A 368 13.03 -6.72 9.69
CA LEU A 368 12.47 -5.40 10.06
C LEU A 368 13.54 -4.29 10.16
N GLU A 369 14.72 -4.48 9.59
CA GLU A 369 15.69 -3.41 9.49
C GLU A 369 15.29 -2.44 8.36
N PRO A 370 15.08 -1.14 8.65
CA PRO A 370 14.67 -0.18 7.65
C PRO A 370 15.83 0.17 6.71
N THR A 371 15.52 0.28 5.43
CA THR A 371 16.45 0.79 4.43
C THR A 371 16.33 2.30 4.26
N ALA A 372 17.30 2.92 3.58
CA ALA A 372 17.23 4.34 3.26
C ALA A 372 15.99 4.71 2.42
N SER A 373 15.42 3.74 1.67
CA SER A 373 14.17 3.93 0.91
C SER A 373 12.97 4.25 1.80
N LEU A 374 12.88 3.67 3.02
CA LEU A 374 11.81 3.99 3.96
C LEU A 374 11.84 5.47 4.35
N TYR A 375 12.99 5.96 4.75
CA TYR A 375 13.15 7.34 5.21
C TYR A 375 12.89 8.36 4.10
N HIS A 376 13.37 8.08 2.88
CA HIS A 376 13.15 8.97 1.73
C HIS A 376 11.71 8.92 1.22
N THR A 377 11.05 7.77 1.32
CA THR A 377 9.60 7.67 1.08
C THR A 377 8.82 8.50 2.10
N ALA A 378 9.13 8.36 3.40
CA ALA A 378 8.48 9.11 4.46
C ALA A 378 8.62 10.64 4.26
N ASN A 379 9.82 11.10 3.94
CA ASN A 379 10.05 12.51 3.64
C ASN A 379 9.26 12.99 2.42
N SER A 380 9.25 12.21 1.32
CA SER A 380 8.53 12.58 0.09
C SER A 380 7.02 12.55 0.24
N LEU A 381 6.51 11.76 1.19
CA LEU A 381 5.08 11.62 1.47
C LEU A 381 4.60 12.43 2.70
N GLU A 382 5.43 13.35 3.22
CA GLU A 382 4.93 14.32 4.19
C GLU A 382 3.68 15.01 3.65
N PRO A 383 2.59 15.11 4.43
CA PRO A 383 1.33 15.64 3.91
C PRO A 383 1.40 17.12 3.49
N LEU A 384 2.37 17.86 3.99
CA LEU A 384 2.75 19.20 3.51
C LEU A 384 4.25 19.14 3.18
N HIS A 385 4.57 19.00 1.91
CA HIS A 385 5.92 18.69 1.45
C HIS A 385 6.43 19.74 0.46
N ALA A 386 7.69 20.19 0.64
CA ALA A 386 8.39 21.02 -0.33
C ALA A 386 9.39 20.14 -1.10
N GLN A 387 9.28 20.13 -2.41
CA GLN A 387 10.10 19.30 -3.29
C GLN A 387 10.75 20.08 -4.41
N PHE A 388 11.84 19.55 -4.94
CA PHE A 388 12.59 20.14 -6.06
C PHE A 388 12.46 19.27 -7.32
N ASP A 389 12.03 19.88 -8.41
CA ASP A 389 12.02 19.25 -9.74
C ASP A 389 13.37 19.46 -10.41
N TYR A 390 14.11 18.39 -10.60
CA TYR A 390 15.47 18.42 -11.16
C TYR A 390 15.50 18.73 -12.66
N LEU A 391 14.43 18.49 -13.42
CA LEU A 391 14.36 18.86 -14.83
C LEU A 391 14.01 20.32 -15.02
N LYS A 392 13.05 20.82 -14.26
CA LYS A 392 12.51 22.17 -14.41
C LYS A 392 13.27 23.20 -13.58
N ASN A 393 14.11 22.77 -12.65
CA ASN A 393 14.78 23.62 -11.64
C ASN A 393 13.77 24.49 -10.86
N THR A 394 12.64 23.85 -10.47
CA THR A 394 11.58 24.52 -9.72
C THR A 394 11.35 23.87 -8.36
N VAL A 395 10.93 24.67 -7.39
CA VAL A 395 10.44 24.20 -6.09
C VAL A 395 8.93 24.23 -6.13
N SER A 396 8.30 23.13 -5.76
CA SER A 396 6.85 23.05 -5.55
C SER A 396 6.52 22.64 -4.12
N VAL A 397 5.33 23.03 -3.64
CA VAL A 397 4.79 22.63 -2.35
C VAL A 397 3.55 21.79 -2.60
N VAL A 398 3.58 20.57 -2.10
CA VAL A 398 2.46 19.63 -2.16
C VAL A 398 1.69 19.70 -0.86
N ASN A 399 0.38 19.92 -0.94
CA ASN A 399 -0.53 19.83 0.18
C ASN A 399 -1.47 18.63 -0.03
N ASP A 400 -1.36 17.62 0.83
CA ASP A 400 -2.22 16.42 0.81
C ASP A 400 -3.36 16.47 1.85
N TYR A 401 -3.42 17.49 2.70
CA TYR A 401 -4.54 17.69 3.61
C TYR A 401 -5.76 18.23 2.86
N TYR A 402 -6.96 18.03 3.42
CA TYR A 402 -8.20 18.64 2.93
C TYR A 402 -8.42 20.07 3.46
N ARG A 403 -7.38 20.73 3.92
CA ARG A 403 -7.41 22.13 4.39
C ARG A 403 -6.34 22.97 3.71
N ALA A 404 -6.60 24.23 3.52
CA ALA A 404 -5.61 25.20 3.09
C ALA A 404 -4.67 25.57 4.24
N PHE A 405 -3.46 25.98 3.88
CA PHE A 405 -2.48 26.56 4.79
C PHE A 405 -2.17 27.99 4.31
N THR A 406 -2.15 28.95 5.23
CA THR A 406 -1.85 30.36 4.95
C THR A 406 -0.73 30.84 5.85
N GLY A 407 0.03 31.86 5.40
CA GLY A 407 1.11 32.46 6.18
C GLY A 407 2.42 31.63 6.20
N TYR A 408 2.54 30.62 5.35
CA TYR A 408 3.77 29.86 5.17
C TYR A 408 4.70 30.53 4.16
N LYS A 409 5.99 30.42 4.40
CA LYS A 409 7.04 30.89 3.49
C LYS A 409 7.87 29.70 3.02
N VAL A 410 8.07 29.59 1.72
CA VAL A 410 8.97 28.61 1.10
C VAL A 410 10.28 29.30 0.83
N ILE A 411 11.39 28.68 1.23
CA ILE A 411 12.74 29.20 1.03
C ILE A 411 13.53 28.13 0.28
N ALA A 412 13.99 28.47 -0.92
CA ALA A 412 14.92 27.66 -1.68
C ALA A 412 16.35 28.21 -1.51
N GLN A 413 17.26 27.35 -1.09
CA GLN A 413 18.67 27.68 -0.88
C GLN A 413 19.56 26.71 -1.63
N VAL A 414 20.61 27.20 -2.26
CA VAL A 414 21.63 26.38 -2.91
C VAL A 414 22.96 26.63 -2.21
N TYR A 415 23.65 25.55 -1.91
CA TYR A 415 24.98 25.55 -1.30
C TYR A 415 25.98 24.91 -2.25
N ASP A 416 27.21 25.41 -2.28
CA ASP A 416 28.31 24.75 -2.97
C ASP A 416 28.86 23.56 -2.15
N ILE A 417 29.82 22.83 -2.69
CA ILE A 417 30.42 21.66 -2.06
C ILE A 417 31.13 21.99 -0.72
N ASN A 418 31.47 23.26 -0.48
CA ASN A 418 32.05 23.74 0.77
C ASN A 418 31.03 24.26 1.75
N SER A 419 29.74 23.97 1.55
CA SER A 419 28.62 24.42 2.36
C SER A 419 28.44 25.95 2.39
N LYS A 420 28.96 26.68 1.40
CA LYS A 420 28.75 28.11 1.24
C LYS A 420 27.45 28.33 0.47
N LYS A 421 26.52 29.12 1.05
CA LYS A 421 25.29 29.49 0.36
C LYS A 421 25.59 30.37 -0.84
N VAL A 422 25.21 29.91 -2.03
CA VAL A 422 25.43 30.62 -3.31
C VAL A 422 24.13 31.17 -3.91
N PHE A 423 22.97 30.73 -3.44
CA PHE A 423 21.68 31.21 -3.90
C PHE A 423 20.62 31.11 -2.80
N GLU A 424 19.69 32.06 -2.78
CA GLU A 424 18.49 32.01 -1.96
C GLU A 424 17.33 32.71 -2.67
N LYS A 425 16.16 32.08 -2.67
CA LYS A 425 14.92 32.68 -3.12
C LYS A 425 13.79 32.25 -2.19
N SER A 426 12.84 33.14 -1.92
CA SER A 426 11.67 32.82 -1.13
C SER A 426 10.38 33.28 -1.80
N ALA A 427 9.29 32.55 -1.49
CA ALA A 427 7.91 32.86 -1.88
C ALA A 427 6.98 32.65 -0.67
N SER A 428 5.88 33.41 -0.60
CA SER A 428 4.83 33.30 0.41
C SER A 428 3.52 32.89 -0.23
#